data_c8b5e065d0e045b0da4983c419254f78
#
_entry.id   c8b5e065d0e045b0da4983c419254f78
#
_cell.length_a   1.000
_cell.length_b   1.000
_cell.length_c   1.000
_cell.angle_alpha   90.00
_cell.angle_beta   90.00
_cell.angle_gamma   90.00
#
_symmetry.space_group_name_H-M   'P 1'
#
loop_
_entity.id
_entity.type
_entity.pdbx_description
1 polymer ?
#
loop_
_entity_poly.entity_id
_entity_poly.type
_entity_poly.pdbx_seq_one_letter_code
_entity_poly.pdbx_strand_id
1 'polypeptide(L)'
;MINEFKPVLKNKNFKFLWTSQILSQLSINIMNFVFLIKLFEATGSAISTSLLWVAYSLPAILIGPFASAIVDLADKRKMLYVTNFLQALTIFLYAISPKANIFIIYEVVFIYSLLNQFYVPAEAASLPSLLPKERLTQGNSLFFLTLQASLIVGFAVAGLINHFLGFNNTLFICSFFLFVAFVSTFFLPKLTSETKVPNKFEEAVTKFFSHVLGGYKFIKSERKVLTPVLLLIGFQVALQVLIVQVPIIAHDLLVIPLNWAGLFLLVPAGIGAVLGALALPKLIARGWRKKKVIENSLLSIGIIILIFTFLIPLLPYWFKAFFSFISVLSLGLTFFGVIIPSQTFLQEKTPKDLRGRVFGNFWFMVTIASVFPVLFSGSIVEILGIKFFLFIISSVAISIYIISRKFGDRFLAG
;
A
#
# COMPACT_ATOMS: atom_id res chain seq x y z
N MET A 1 20.59 -4.58 -16.24
CA MET A 1 19.58 -4.61 -15.17
C MET A 1 19.50 -5.98 -14.47
N ILE A 2 19.14 -7.09 -15.14
CA ILE A 2 19.05 -8.42 -14.49
C ILE A 2 20.40 -8.90 -13.91
N ASN A 3 21.51 -8.61 -14.57
CA ASN A 3 22.84 -9.00 -14.10
C ASN A 3 23.26 -8.34 -12.77
N GLU A 4 22.72 -7.17 -12.45
CA GLU A 4 23.01 -6.44 -11.21
C GLU A 4 22.39 -7.13 -9.98
N PHE A 5 21.25 -7.79 -10.15
CA PHE A 5 20.57 -8.53 -9.07
C PHE A 5 21.09 -9.97 -8.90
N LYS A 6 21.77 -10.51 -9.90
CA LYS A 6 22.28 -11.89 -9.88
C LYS A 6 23.10 -12.26 -8.63
N PRO A 7 23.99 -11.39 -8.11
CA PRO A 7 24.75 -11.70 -6.90
C PRO A 7 23.88 -11.77 -5.63
N VAL A 8 22.84 -10.93 -5.53
CA VAL A 8 21.89 -10.97 -4.40
C VAL A 8 21.04 -12.24 -4.47
N LEU A 9 20.57 -12.59 -5.67
CA LEU A 9 19.79 -13.81 -5.93
C LEU A 9 20.60 -15.11 -5.79
N LYS A 10 21.92 -15.05 -5.77
CA LYS A 10 22.78 -16.23 -5.44
C LYS A 10 22.85 -16.50 -3.93
N ASN A 11 22.58 -15.51 -3.09
CA ASN A 11 22.59 -15.69 -1.63
C ASN A 11 21.38 -16.52 -1.20
N LYS A 12 21.65 -17.73 -0.65
CA LYS A 12 20.61 -18.69 -0.24
C LYS A 12 19.70 -18.11 0.86
N ASN A 13 20.29 -17.44 1.84
CA ASN A 13 19.55 -16.87 2.96
C ASN A 13 18.65 -15.69 2.50
N PHE A 14 19.16 -14.86 1.59
CA PHE A 14 18.36 -13.81 0.98
C PHE A 14 17.16 -14.40 0.22
N LYS A 15 17.37 -15.49 -0.54
CA LYS A 15 16.26 -16.17 -1.26
C LYS A 15 15.18 -16.65 -0.29
N PHE A 16 15.53 -17.23 0.85
CA PHE A 16 14.55 -17.65 1.84
C PHE A 16 13.73 -16.46 2.37
N LEU A 17 14.40 -15.36 2.73
CA LEU A 17 13.68 -14.16 3.20
C LEU A 17 12.80 -13.57 2.09
N TRP A 18 13.32 -13.47 0.87
CA TRP A 18 12.59 -12.90 -0.27
C TRP A 18 11.40 -13.77 -0.71
N THR A 19 11.53 -15.11 -0.68
CA THR A 19 10.40 -16.01 -0.92
C THR A 19 9.29 -15.81 0.12
N SER A 20 9.65 -15.67 1.39
CA SER A 20 8.68 -15.34 2.44
C SER A 20 7.97 -14.02 2.14
N GLN A 21 8.69 -12.99 1.75
CA GLN A 21 8.10 -11.70 1.40
C GLN A 21 7.12 -11.80 0.22
N ILE A 22 7.52 -12.46 -0.88
CA ILE A 22 6.65 -12.63 -2.05
C ILE A 22 5.34 -13.31 -1.65
N LEU A 23 5.43 -14.43 -0.94
CA LEU A 23 4.27 -15.23 -0.59
C LEU A 23 3.36 -14.56 0.45
N SER A 24 3.94 -13.90 1.46
CA SER A 24 3.15 -13.16 2.44
C SER A 24 2.49 -11.93 1.83
N GLN A 25 3.17 -11.19 0.95
CA GLN A 25 2.59 -10.04 0.25
C GLN A 25 1.49 -10.46 -0.75
N LEU A 26 1.66 -11.56 -1.48
CA LEU A 26 0.59 -12.08 -2.33
C LEU A 26 -0.61 -12.52 -1.49
N SER A 27 -0.36 -13.28 -0.42
CA SER A 27 -1.43 -13.75 0.48
C SER A 27 -2.27 -12.61 1.04
N ILE A 28 -1.63 -11.56 1.61
CA ILE A 28 -2.38 -10.43 2.20
C ILE A 28 -3.19 -9.67 1.16
N ASN A 29 -2.63 -9.44 -0.03
CA ASN A 29 -3.32 -8.71 -1.09
C ASN A 29 -4.51 -9.52 -1.65
N ILE A 30 -4.34 -10.83 -1.89
CA ILE A 30 -5.42 -11.71 -2.32
C ILE A 30 -6.52 -11.75 -1.24
N MET A 31 -6.17 -12.01 0.01
CA MET A 31 -7.10 -12.09 1.13
C MET A 31 -7.90 -10.80 1.29
N ASN A 32 -7.24 -9.64 1.36
CA ASN A 32 -7.93 -8.37 1.54
C ASN A 32 -8.92 -8.08 0.41
N PHE A 33 -8.56 -8.37 -0.83
CA PHE A 33 -9.45 -8.14 -1.95
C PHE A 33 -10.66 -9.07 -1.94
N VAL A 34 -10.45 -10.36 -1.66
CA VAL A 34 -11.55 -11.34 -1.56
C VAL A 34 -12.47 -11.01 -0.39
N PHE A 35 -11.94 -10.53 0.72
CA PHE A 35 -12.74 -10.06 1.86
C PHE A 35 -13.55 -8.80 1.52
N LEU A 36 -12.98 -7.85 0.78
CA LEU A 36 -13.73 -6.68 0.29
C LEU A 36 -14.92 -7.11 -0.59
N ILE A 37 -14.69 -8.01 -1.54
CA ILE A 37 -15.76 -8.56 -2.39
C ILE A 37 -16.82 -9.24 -1.52
N LYS A 38 -16.40 -10.15 -0.62
CA LYS A 38 -17.31 -10.95 0.20
C LYS A 38 -18.16 -10.10 1.13
N LEU A 39 -17.58 -9.07 1.74
CA LEU A 39 -18.31 -8.12 2.59
C LEU A 39 -19.33 -7.32 1.77
N PHE A 40 -18.93 -6.85 0.60
CA PHE A 40 -19.84 -6.09 -0.25
C PHE A 40 -20.98 -6.97 -0.80
N GLU A 41 -20.69 -8.20 -1.26
CA GLU A 41 -21.71 -9.17 -1.69
C GLU A 41 -22.72 -9.49 -0.58
N ALA A 42 -22.26 -9.60 0.67
CA ALA A 42 -23.12 -9.97 1.78
C ALA A 42 -23.94 -8.81 2.37
N THR A 43 -23.41 -7.58 2.29
CA THR A 43 -24.00 -6.42 2.99
C THR A 43 -24.54 -5.34 2.05
N GLY A 44 -24.06 -5.28 0.81
CA GLY A 44 -24.32 -4.17 -0.11
C GLY A 44 -23.78 -2.80 0.39
N SER A 45 -23.00 -2.77 1.47
CA SER A 45 -22.65 -1.57 2.22
C SER A 45 -21.20 -1.13 1.95
N ALA A 46 -21.04 0.13 1.56
CA ALA A 46 -19.75 0.79 1.44
C ALA A 46 -19.07 1.02 2.81
N ILE A 47 -19.87 1.16 3.87
CA ILE A 47 -19.35 1.28 5.24
C ILE A 47 -18.69 -0.04 5.65
N SER A 48 -19.29 -1.18 5.35
CA SER A 48 -18.73 -2.49 5.67
C SER A 48 -17.36 -2.71 5.03
N THR A 49 -17.18 -2.32 3.76
CA THR A 49 -15.88 -2.39 3.08
C THR A 49 -14.86 -1.44 3.68
N SER A 50 -15.29 -0.24 4.09
CA SER A 50 -14.41 0.76 4.73
C SER A 50 -13.96 0.32 6.12
N LEU A 51 -14.84 -0.33 6.90
CA LEU A 51 -14.51 -0.88 8.22
C LEU A 51 -13.43 -1.97 8.16
N LEU A 52 -13.32 -2.71 7.05
CA LEU A 52 -12.23 -3.68 6.86
C LEU A 52 -10.85 -3.01 6.95
N TRP A 53 -10.69 -1.86 6.31
CA TRP A 53 -9.43 -1.11 6.35
C TRP A 53 -9.18 -0.46 7.70
N VAL A 54 -10.22 -0.06 8.42
CA VAL A 54 -10.10 0.42 9.79
C VAL A 54 -9.61 -0.72 10.68
N ALA A 55 -10.22 -1.91 10.59
CA ALA A 55 -9.79 -3.09 11.33
C ALA A 55 -8.32 -3.46 11.02
N TYR A 56 -7.90 -3.32 9.76
CA TYR A 56 -6.49 -3.53 9.36
C TYR A 56 -5.54 -2.47 9.91
N SER A 57 -5.96 -1.20 9.96
CA SER A 57 -5.10 -0.08 10.37
C SER A 57 -4.95 0.05 11.88
N LEU A 58 -5.94 -0.41 12.65
CA LEU A 58 -6.00 -0.25 14.10
C LEU A 58 -4.78 -0.85 14.83
N PRO A 59 -4.34 -2.09 14.55
CA PRO A 59 -3.14 -2.65 15.17
C PRO A 59 -1.88 -1.86 14.84
N ALA A 60 -1.77 -1.29 13.63
CA ALA A 60 -0.60 -0.50 13.22
C ALA A 60 -0.46 0.77 14.07
N ILE A 61 -1.58 1.42 14.38
CA ILE A 61 -1.59 2.64 15.19
C ILE A 61 -1.34 2.32 16.67
N LEU A 62 -2.03 1.30 17.20
CA LEU A 62 -2.00 0.99 18.63
C LEU A 62 -0.71 0.28 19.06
N ILE A 63 -0.23 -0.66 18.25
CA ILE A 63 0.83 -1.61 18.64
C ILE A 63 2.10 -1.45 17.82
N GLY A 64 2.05 -0.84 16.62
CA GLY A 64 3.20 -0.69 15.73
C GLY A 64 4.47 -0.17 16.41
N PRO A 65 4.43 0.91 17.20
CA PRO A 65 5.59 1.41 17.94
C PRO A 65 6.18 0.39 18.91
N PHE A 66 5.33 -0.30 19.66
CA PHE A 66 5.72 -1.29 20.64
C PHE A 66 6.24 -2.58 19.98
N ALA A 67 5.60 -3.00 18.89
CA ALA A 67 6.03 -4.17 18.13
C ALA A 67 7.44 -3.98 17.56
N SER A 68 7.75 -2.80 17.01
CA SER A 68 9.09 -2.47 16.52
C SER A 68 10.14 -2.56 17.64
N ALA A 69 9.83 -2.04 18.83
CA ALA A 69 10.73 -2.14 19.98
C ALA A 69 10.97 -3.59 20.44
N ILE A 70 9.92 -4.42 20.46
CA ILE A 70 10.03 -5.85 20.78
C ILE A 70 10.89 -6.59 19.75
N VAL A 71 10.70 -6.30 18.46
CA VAL A 71 11.48 -6.91 17.38
C VAL A 71 12.97 -6.56 17.47
N ASP A 72 13.30 -5.33 17.88
CA ASP A 72 14.70 -4.95 18.09
C ASP A 72 15.40 -5.80 19.14
N LEU A 73 14.67 -6.26 20.17
CA LEU A 73 15.17 -7.08 21.27
C LEU A 73 15.15 -8.59 20.97
N ALA A 74 14.34 -9.02 20.00
CA ALA A 74 14.08 -10.43 19.73
C ALA A 74 14.95 -10.99 18.60
N ASP A 75 15.00 -12.33 18.51
CA ASP A 75 15.51 -13.02 17.32
C ASP A 75 14.56 -12.82 16.14
N LYS A 76 15.02 -12.07 15.11
CA LYS A 76 14.24 -11.71 13.92
C LYS A 76 13.75 -12.94 13.17
N ARG A 77 14.58 -13.99 13.05
CA ARG A 77 14.18 -15.27 12.47
C ARG A 77 12.96 -15.85 13.19
N LYS A 78 13.01 -15.88 14.55
CA LYS A 78 11.90 -16.40 15.36
C LYS A 78 10.64 -15.60 15.15
N MET A 79 10.73 -14.27 15.09
CA MET A 79 9.59 -13.40 14.78
C MET A 79 8.99 -13.72 13.42
N LEU A 80 9.81 -13.83 12.39
CA LEU A 80 9.34 -14.10 11.01
C LEU A 80 8.60 -15.42 10.90
N TYR A 81 9.14 -16.53 11.40
CA TYR A 81 8.47 -17.81 11.26
C TYR A 81 7.24 -17.96 12.16
N VAL A 82 7.27 -17.41 13.38
CA VAL A 82 6.10 -17.45 14.28
C VAL A 82 4.95 -16.63 13.72
N THR A 83 5.22 -15.43 13.23
CA THR A 83 4.17 -14.57 12.66
C THR A 83 3.57 -15.18 11.38
N ASN A 84 4.39 -15.68 10.45
CA ASN A 84 3.89 -16.38 9.25
C ASN A 84 3.03 -17.59 9.60
N PHE A 85 3.44 -18.40 10.59
CA PHE A 85 2.67 -19.56 11.02
C PHE A 85 1.32 -19.16 11.62
N LEU A 86 1.31 -18.19 12.54
CA LEU A 86 0.08 -17.71 13.18
C LEU A 86 -0.86 -17.03 12.16
N GLN A 87 -0.33 -16.29 11.19
CA GLN A 87 -1.13 -15.74 10.10
C GLN A 87 -1.74 -16.83 9.23
N ALA A 88 -0.94 -17.85 8.86
CA ALA A 88 -1.44 -19.01 8.10
C ALA A 88 -2.56 -19.73 8.87
N LEU A 89 -2.34 -19.96 10.16
CA LEU A 89 -3.33 -20.63 11.03
C LEU A 89 -4.62 -19.81 11.16
N THR A 90 -4.53 -18.49 11.34
CA THR A 90 -5.70 -17.60 11.42
C THR A 90 -6.57 -17.70 10.18
N ILE A 91 -5.97 -17.62 8.99
CA ILE A 91 -6.70 -17.72 7.73
C ILE A 91 -7.26 -19.14 7.54
N PHE A 92 -6.48 -20.18 7.87
CA PHE A 92 -6.90 -21.57 7.75
C PHE A 92 -8.11 -21.89 8.63
N LEU A 93 -8.09 -21.49 9.90
CA LEU A 93 -9.19 -21.70 10.83
C LEU A 93 -10.48 -21.03 10.35
N TYR A 94 -10.38 -19.82 9.78
CA TYR A 94 -11.52 -19.15 9.19
C TYR A 94 -12.03 -19.88 7.94
N ALA A 95 -11.13 -20.34 7.07
CA ALA A 95 -11.47 -21.06 5.83
C ALA A 95 -12.20 -22.38 6.07
N ILE A 96 -11.90 -23.11 7.15
CA ILE A 96 -12.58 -24.36 7.52
C ILE A 96 -13.89 -24.15 8.29
N SER A 97 -14.21 -22.92 8.70
CA SER A 97 -15.41 -22.62 9.47
C SER A 97 -16.63 -22.46 8.54
N PRO A 98 -17.52 -23.47 8.41
CA PRO A 98 -18.53 -23.49 7.35
C PRO A 98 -19.70 -22.52 7.59
N LYS A 99 -19.85 -21.98 8.80
CA LYS A 99 -20.91 -21.04 9.22
C LYS A 99 -20.32 -19.79 9.87
N ALA A 100 -19.10 -19.40 9.51
CA ALA A 100 -18.52 -18.20 10.08
C ALA A 100 -19.41 -16.99 9.76
N ASN A 101 -19.79 -16.27 10.80
CA ASN A 101 -20.44 -14.98 10.65
C ASN A 101 -19.54 -14.07 9.78
N ILE A 102 -20.14 -13.38 8.82
CA ILE A 102 -19.41 -12.48 7.92
C ILE A 102 -18.58 -11.44 8.70
N PHE A 103 -19.02 -11.04 9.86
CA PHE A 103 -18.32 -10.09 10.72
C PHE A 103 -17.01 -10.61 11.32
N ILE A 104 -16.80 -11.94 11.37
CA ILE A 104 -15.52 -12.56 11.78
C ILE A 104 -14.39 -12.16 10.82
N ILE A 105 -14.70 -11.76 9.59
CA ILE A 105 -13.70 -11.20 8.65
C ILE A 105 -12.92 -10.05 9.28
N TYR A 106 -13.56 -9.16 10.03
CA TYR A 106 -12.88 -8.04 10.70
C TYR A 106 -11.90 -8.53 11.77
N GLU A 107 -12.27 -9.57 12.52
CA GLU A 107 -11.39 -10.17 13.54
C GLU A 107 -10.19 -10.85 12.88
N VAL A 108 -10.40 -11.59 11.80
CA VAL A 108 -9.31 -12.22 11.02
C VAL A 108 -8.33 -11.19 10.50
N VAL A 109 -8.84 -10.10 9.91
CA VAL A 109 -8.01 -9.01 9.40
C VAL A 109 -7.28 -8.28 10.52
N PHE A 110 -7.94 -8.06 11.64
CA PHE A 110 -7.34 -7.44 12.83
C PHE A 110 -6.18 -8.29 13.38
N ILE A 111 -6.39 -9.60 13.57
CA ILE A 111 -5.37 -10.54 14.06
C ILE A 111 -4.21 -10.63 13.04
N TYR A 112 -4.54 -10.74 11.75
CA TYR A 112 -3.51 -10.75 10.71
C TYR A 112 -2.66 -9.48 10.76
N SER A 113 -3.30 -8.31 10.81
CA SER A 113 -2.60 -7.02 10.89
C SER A 113 -1.79 -6.87 12.17
N LEU A 114 -2.31 -7.36 13.30
CA LEU A 114 -1.58 -7.39 14.57
C LEU A 114 -0.26 -8.15 14.44
N LEU A 115 -0.29 -9.34 13.87
CA LEU A 115 0.91 -10.15 13.61
C LEU A 115 1.85 -9.48 12.61
N ASN A 116 1.29 -8.78 11.64
CA ASN A 116 2.05 -8.05 10.62
C ASN A 116 2.87 -6.89 11.21
N GLN A 117 2.44 -6.30 12.35
CA GLN A 117 3.22 -5.27 13.04
C GLN A 117 4.57 -5.80 13.59
N PHE A 118 4.67 -7.11 13.81
CA PHE A 118 5.93 -7.76 14.20
C PHE A 118 6.69 -8.28 12.98
N TYR A 119 5.98 -8.77 11.95
CA TYR A 119 6.59 -9.31 10.73
C TYR A 119 7.38 -8.25 9.96
N VAL A 120 6.77 -7.12 9.66
CA VAL A 120 7.36 -6.08 8.80
C VAL A 120 8.67 -5.50 9.36
N PRO A 121 8.76 -5.10 10.64
CA PRO A 121 10.03 -4.65 11.22
C PRO A 121 11.08 -5.77 11.27
N ALA A 122 10.67 -7.02 11.58
CA ALA A 122 11.58 -8.16 11.60
C ALA A 122 12.17 -8.46 10.23
N GLU A 123 11.35 -8.37 9.17
CA GLU A 123 11.78 -8.53 7.77
C GLU A 123 12.79 -7.45 7.38
N ALA A 124 12.46 -6.17 7.61
CA ALA A 124 13.32 -5.04 7.30
C ALA A 124 14.66 -5.10 8.04
N ALA A 125 14.64 -5.47 9.34
CA ALA A 125 15.83 -5.59 10.15
C ALA A 125 16.68 -6.85 9.82
N SER A 126 16.11 -7.84 9.14
CA SER A 126 16.82 -9.06 8.73
C SER A 126 17.70 -8.84 7.51
N LEU A 127 17.32 -7.93 6.61
CA LEU A 127 18.02 -7.72 5.34
C LEU A 127 19.49 -7.32 5.50
N PRO A 128 19.87 -6.36 6.39
CA PRO A 128 21.28 -6.01 6.62
C PRO A 128 22.13 -7.13 7.21
N SER A 129 21.51 -8.08 7.91
CA SER A 129 22.21 -9.24 8.48
C SER A 129 22.47 -10.36 7.46
N LEU A 130 21.79 -10.33 6.31
CA LEU A 130 21.88 -11.36 5.28
C LEU A 130 22.68 -10.91 4.05
N LEU A 131 22.81 -9.62 3.83
CA LEU A 131 23.52 -9.05 2.69
C LEU A 131 24.67 -8.13 3.12
N PRO A 132 25.79 -8.15 2.39
CA PRO A 132 26.86 -7.16 2.60
C PRO A 132 26.36 -5.75 2.25
N LYS A 133 26.98 -4.75 2.90
CA LYS A 133 26.57 -3.33 2.77
C LYS A 133 26.44 -2.85 1.31
N GLU A 134 27.34 -3.31 0.44
CA GLU A 134 27.41 -2.97 -0.99
C GLU A 134 26.20 -3.51 -1.78
N ARG A 135 25.47 -4.50 -1.22
CA ARG A 135 24.33 -5.17 -1.86
C ARG A 135 22.98 -4.79 -1.25
N LEU A 136 22.97 -3.99 -0.19
CA LEU A 136 21.71 -3.61 0.48
C LEU A 136 20.79 -2.81 -0.44
N THR A 137 21.33 -1.96 -1.31
CA THR A 137 20.51 -1.20 -2.28
C THR A 137 19.77 -2.13 -3.23
N GLN A 138 20.43 -3.17 -3.77
CA GLN A 138 19.80 -4.14 -4.64
C GLN A 138 18.76 -4.98 -3.89
N GLY A 139 19.05 -5.42 -2.66
CA GLY A 139 18.09 -6.14 -1.82
C GLY A 139 16.83 -5.34 -1.54
N ASN A 140 16.99 -4.08 -1.12
CA ASN A 140 15.85 -3.17 -0.88
C ASN A 140 15.05 -2.89 -2.17
N SER A 141 15.71 -2.78 -3.32
CA SER A 141 15.03 -2.60 -4.60
C SER A 141 14.17 -3.81 -4.97
N LEU A 142 14.66 -5.03 -4.74
CA LEU A 142 13.87 -6.25 -4.95
C LEU A 142 12.67 -6.31 -4.00
N PHE A 143 12.85 -5.94 -2.73
CA PHE A 143 11.77 -5.88 -1.75
C PHE A 143 10.69 -4.88 -2.16
N PHE A 144 11.09 -3.68 -2.59
CA PHE A 144 10.15 -2.66 -3.06
C PHE A 144 9.39 -3.11 -4.32
N LEU A 145 10.11 -3.70 -5.30
CA LEU A 145 9.48 -4.26 -6.50
C LEU A 145 8.48 -5.35 -6.16
N THR A 146 8.83 -6.24 -5.23
CA THR A 146 7.94 -7.30 -4.76
C THR A 146 6.68 -6.72 -4.14
N LEU A 147 6.81 -5.71 -3.26
CA LEU A 147 5.67 -5.06 -2.61
C LEU A 147 4.69 -4.50 -3.65
N GLN A 148 5.19 -3.75 -4.63
CA GLN A 148 4.36 -3.13 -5.66
C GLN A 148 3.78 -4.15 -6.65
N ALA A 149 4.57 -5.13 -7.07
CA ALA A 149 4.11 -6.19 -7.95
C ALA A 149 3.06 -7.08 -7.27
N SER A 150 3.27 -7.44 -6.01
CA SER A 150 2.33 -8.27 -5.25
C SER A 150 1.00 -7.57 -5.00
N LEU A 151 0.99 -6.23 -4.86
CA LEU A 151 -0.24 -5.47 -4.77
C LEU A 151 -1.07 -5.63 -6.07
N ILE A 152 -0.46 -5.33 -7.22
CA ILE A 152 -1.14 -5.37 -8.52
C ILE A 152 -1.56 -6.82 -8.86
N VAL A 153 -0.62 -7.76 -8.77
CA VAL A 153 -0.86 -9.17 -9.11
C VAL A 153 -1.84 -9.80 -8.13
N GLY A 154 -1.67 -9.55 -6.81
CA GLY A 154 -2.53 -10.10 -5.78
C GLY A 154 -3.99 -9.71 -5.98
N PHE A 155 -4.28 -8.44 -6.16
CA PHE A 155 -5.64 -7.96 -6.42
C PHE A 155 -6.20 -8.44 -7.77
N ALA A 156 -5.36 -8.49 -8.82
CA ALA A 156 -5.78 -8.98 -10.13
C ALA A 156 -6.19 -10.46 -10.10
N VAL A 157 -5.36 -11.28 -9.46
CA VAL A 157 -5.52 -12.73 -9.41
C VAL A 157 -6.57 -13.14 -8.38
N ALA A 158 -6.77 -12.34 -7.32
CA ALA A 158 -7.71 -12.63 -6.25
C ALA A 158 -9.13 -12.89 -6.76
N GLY A 159 -9.65 -12.00 -7.60
CA GLY A 159 -10.99 -12.15 -8.18
C GLY A 159 -11.10 -13.38 -9.09
N LEU A 160 -10.07 -13.66 -9.89
CA LEU A 160 -10.03 -14.84 -10.75
C LEU A 160 -10.00 -16.15 -9.93
N ILE A 161 -9.14 -16.24 -8.92
CA ILE A 161 -9.07 -17.41 -8.04
C ILE A 161 -10.43 -17.59 -7.35
N ASN A 162 -11.01 -16.51 -6.82
CA ASN A 162 -12.32 -16.55 -6.17
C ASN A 162 -13.43 -17.00 -7.12
N HIS A 163 -13.40 -16.57 -8.38
CA HIS A 163 -14.39 -16.96 -9.39
C HIS A 163 -14.34 -18.44 -9.72
N PHE A 164 -13.11 -18.99 -9.95
CA PHE A 164 -12.96 -20.38 -10.40
C PHE A 164 -12.95 -21.39 -9.26
N LEU A 165 -12.37 -21.05 -8.11
CA LEU A 165 -12.17 -21.97 -7.00
C LEU A 165 -13.10 -21.70 -5.81
N GLY A 166 -13.73 -20.52 -5.76
CA GLY A 166 -14.59 -20.10 -4.66
C GLY A 166 -13.82 -19.52 -3.47
N PHE A 167 -14.58 -18.91 -2.55
CA PHE A 167 -14.06 -18.14 -1.44
C PHE A 167 -13.16 -18.94 -0.50
N ASN A 168 -13.63 -20.09 -0.01
CA ASN A 168 -12.88 -20.90 0.95
C ASN A 168 -11.57 -21.44 0.36
N ASN A 169 -11.59 -21.90 -0.89
CA ASN A 169 -10.38 -22.42 -1.56
C ASN A 169 -9.37 -21.30 -1.81
N THR A 170 -9.82 -20.07 -2.09
CA THR A 170 -8.95 -18.91 -2.18
C THR A 170 -8.22 -18.65 -0.85
N LEU A 171 -8.93 -18.76 0.27
CA LEU A 171 -8.32 -18.62 1.59
C LEU A 171 -7.35 -19.76 1.93
N PHE A 172 -7.65 -21.00 1.50
CA PHE A 172 -6.69 -22.10 1.63
C PHE A 172 -5.40 -21.83 0.86
N ILE A 173 -5.47 -21.26 -0.35
CA ILE A 173 -4.28 -20.85 -1.11
C ILE A 173 -3.50 -19.77 -0.33
N CYS A 174 -4.18 -18.77 0.23
CA CYS A 174 -3.54 -17.73 1.04
C CYS A 174 -2.84 -18.33 2.28
N SER A 175 -3.52 -19.22 2.99
CA SER A 175 -2.94 -19.93 4.14
C SER A 175 -1.74 -20.79 3.72
N PHE A 176 -1.83 -21.50 2.61
CA PHE A 176 -0.72 -22.30 2.05
C PHE A 176 0.49 -21.43 1.70
N PHE A 177 0.29 -20.27 1.08
CA PHE A 177 1.38 -19.32 0.80
C PHE A 177 2.09 -18.89 2.07
N LEU A 178 1.35 -18.57 3.12
CA LEU A 178 1.93 -18.20 4.42
C LEU A 178 2.61 -19.38 5.12
N PHE A 179 2.08 -20.58 4.96
CA PHE A 179 2.74 -21.78 5.46
C PHE A 179 4.07 -22.04 4.75
N VAL A 180 4.14 -21.88 3.44
CA VAL A 180 5.41 -21.93 2.68
C VAL A 180 6.35 -20.81 3.10
N ALA A 181 5.84 -19.61 3.37
CA ALA A 181 6.62 -18.49 3.93
C ALA A 181 7.18 -18.82 5.32
N PHE A 182 6.39 -19.46 6.18
CA PHE A 182 6.83 -19.99 7.47
C PHE A 182 8.00 -20.98 7.30
N VAL A 183 7.83 -21.99 6.43
CA VAL A 183 8.87 -22.98 6.16
C VAL A 183 10.14 -22.31 5.60
N SER A 184 9.98 -21.34 4.70
CA SER A 184 11.11 -20.61 4.14
C SER A 184 11.90 -19.85 5.20
N THR A 185 11.20 -19.13 6.10
CA THR A 185 11.86 -18.37 7.17
C THR A 185 12.43 -19.28 8.27
N PHE A 186 11.92 -20.48 8.45
CA PHE A 186 12.47 -21.47 9.36
C PHE A 186 13.89 -21.90 9.01
N PHE A 187 14.26 -21.88 7.72
CA PHE A 187 15.61 -22.22 7.26
C PHE A 187 16.61 -21.05 7.30
N LEU A 188 16.20 -19.87 7.76
CA LEU A 188 17.13 -18.76 7.97
C LEU A 188 18.11 -19.06 9.11
N PRO A 189 19.32 -18.50 9.10
CA PRO A 189 20.20 -18.55 10.26
C PRO A 189 19.62 -17.76 11.41
N LYS A 190 20.12 -17.96 12.63
CA LYS A 190 19.74 -17.13 13.78
C LYS A 190 20.14 -15.67 13.52
N LEU A 191 19.18 -14.75 13.64
CA LEU A 191 19.34 -13.33 13.31
C LEU A 191 19.24 -12.49 14.58
N THR A 192 20.28 -12.54 15.38
CA THR A 192 20.40 -11.69 16.57
C THR A 192 20.97 -10.33 16.19
N SER A 193 20.57 -9.29 16.90
CA SER A 193 21.08 -7.92 16.68
C SER A 193 22.53 -7.84 17.14
N GLU A 194 23.45 -7.46 16.23
CA GLU A 194 24.86 -7.17 16.57
C GLU A 194 25.05 -5.73 17.08
N THR A 195 24.06 -4.87 16.88
CA THR A 195 24.09 -3.48 17.36
C THR A 195 23.73 -3.42 18.84
N LYS A 196 24.30 -2.42 19.56
CA LYS A 196 23.90 -2.09 20.94
C LYS A 196 22.40 -1.84 21.00
N VAL A 197 21.67 -2.92 21.23
CA VAL A 197 20.23 -2.88 21.44
C VAL A 197 20.00 -2.20 22.80
N PRO A 198 19.00 -1.33 22.94
CA PRO A 198 18.61 -0.84 24.26
C PRO A 198 18.39 -2.04 25.19
N ASN A 199 19.02 -2.04 26.35
CA ASN A 199 18.94 -3.16 27.30
C ASN A 199 17.54 -3.29 27.94
N LYS A 200 16.68 -2.29 27.75
CA LYS A 200 15.33 -2.24 28.33
C LYS A 200 14.30 -1.85 27.25
N PHE A 201 13.13 -2.48 27.33
CA PHE A 201 11.98 -2.18 26.46
C PHE A 201 11.58 -0.69 26.50
N GLU A 202 11.58 -0.08 27.68
CA GLU A 202 11.27 1.35 27.86
C GLU A 202 12.21 2.26 27.08
N GLU A 203 13.51 1.93 27.02
CA GLU A 203 14.48 2.69 26.22
C GLU A 203 14.21 2.56 24.72
N ALA A 204 13.83 1.37 24.26
CA ALA A 204 13.48 1.13 22.86
C ALA A 204 12.23 1.93 22.44
N VAL A 205 11.18 1.92 23.27
CA VAL A 205 9.96 2.70 23.07
C VAL A 205 10.25 4.20 23.11
N THR A 206 10.98 4.69 24.08
CA THR A 206 11.37 6.09 24.20
C THR A 206 12.18 6.55 22.98
N LYS A 207 13.11 5.72 22.53
CA LYS A 207 13.91 5.97 21.31
C LYS A 207 13.03 6.04 20.07
N PHE A 208 12.06 5.14 19.93
CA PHE A 208 11.10 5.19 18.83
C PHE A 208 10.34 6.52 18.82
N PHE A 209 9.70 6.90 19.94
CA PHE A 209 8.95 8.15 20.01
C PHE A 209 9.84 9.39 19.83
N SER A 210 11.07 9.38 20.32
CA SER A 210 12.03 10.47 20.09
C SER A 210 12.39 10.62 18.61
N HIS A 211 12.51 9.50 17.88
CA HIS A 211 12.73 9.51 16.43
C HIS A 211 11.51 10.04 15.68
N VAL A 212 10.29 9.61 16.07
CA VAL A 212 9.03 10.12 15.48
C VAL A 212 8.90 11.62 15.71
N LEU A 213 9.10 12.08 16.96
CA LEU A 213 9.03 13.51 17.29
C LEU A 213 10.11 14.33 16.56
N GLY A 214 11.34 13.81 16.46
CA GLY A 214 12.43 14.47 15.73
C GLY A 214 12.11 14.67 14.25
N GLY A 215 11.60 13.63 13.58
CA GLY A 215 11.19 13.72 12.19
C GLY A 215 9.98 14.65 11.99
N TYR A 216 8.98 14.59 12.89
CA TYR A 216 7.82 15.50 12.85
C TYR A 216 8.24 16.97 13.01
N LYS A 217 9.10 17.28 14.00
CA LYS A 217 9.62 18.62 14.22
C LYS A 217 10.34 19.16 12.98
N PHE A 218 11.17 18.34 12.34
CA PHE A 218 11.86 18.71 11.10
C PHE A 218 10.87 19.00 9.97
N ILE A 219 9.90 18.12 9.72
CA ILE A 219 8.88 18.31 8.69
C ILE A 219 8.08 19.60 8.93
N LYS A 220 7.73 19.89 10.19
CA LYS A 220 6.96 21.09 10.58
C LYS A 220 7.79 22.37 10.45
N SER A 221 9.07 22.35 10.78
CA SER A 221 9.96 23.53 10.73
C SER A 221 10.33 23.90 9.30
N GLU A 222 10.46 22.92 8.40
CA GLU A 222 10.88 23.13 7.02
C GLU A 222 9.69 23.18 6.06
N ARG A 223 9.17 24.39 5.77
CA ARG A 223 8.04 24.58 4.84
C ARG A 223 8.26 23.94 3.47
N LYS A 224 9.51 23.88 2.99
CA LYS A 224 9.89 23.26 1.71
C LYS A 224 9.72 21.74 1.74
N VAL A 225 9.74 21.11 2.92
CA VAL A 225 9.53 19.68 3.13
C VAL A 225 8.06 19.37 3.41
N LEU A 226 7.38 20.26 4.14
CA LEU A 226 5.99 20.07 4.56
C LEU A 226 5.04 19.88 3.37
N THR A 227 5.13 20.72 2.34
CA THR A 227 4.22 20.65 1.19
C THR A 227 4.33 19.33 0.40
N PRO A 228 5.53 18.86 0.00
CA PRO A 228 5.67 17.54 -0.62
C PRO A 228 5.17 16.39 0.27
N VAL A 229 5.40 16.45 1.57
CA VAL A 229 4.91 15.44 2.52
C VAL A 229 3.38 15.42 2.56
N LEU A 230 2.73 16.60 2.68
CA LEU A 230 1.27 16.68 2.68
C LEU A 230 0.67 16.20 1.35
N LEU A 231 1.26 16.55 0.21
CA LEU A 231 0.84 16.02 -1.08
C LEU A 231 0.96 14.49 -1.14
N LEU A 232 2.10 13.94 -0.71
CA LEU A 232 2.30 12.48 -0.70
C LEU A 232 1.31 11.78 0.24
N ILE A 233 1.07 12.31 1.44
CA ILE A 233 0.07 11.76 2.38
C ILE A 233 -1.32 11.81 1.74
N GLY A 234 -1.74 12.96 1.21
CA GLY A 234 -3.03 13.11 0.57
C GLY A 234 -3.23 12.13 -0.60
N PHE A 235 -2.20 11.92 -1.40
CA PHE A 235 -2.24 10.94 -2.50
C PHE A 235 -2.30 9.49 -2.03
N GLN A 236 -1.55 9.13 -1.00
CA GLN A 236 -1.62 7.78 -0.43
C GLN A 236 -2.99 7.50 0.20
N VAL A 237 -3.54 8.48 0.90
CA VAL A 237 -4.90 8.41 1.44
C VAL A 237 -5.93 8.27 0.32
N ALA A 238 -5.85 9.08 -0.74
CA ALA A 238 -6.75 8.99 -1.88
C ALA A 238 -6.68 7.62 -2.57
N LEU A 239 -5.47 7.05 -2.71
CA LEU A 239 -5.28 5.71 -3.26
C LEU A 239 -5.97 4.64 -2.40
N GLN A 240 -5.77 4.68 -1.08
CA GLN A 240 -6.40 3.73 -0.16
C GLN A 240 -7.92 3.82 -0.20
N VAL A 241 -8.44 5.04 -0.19
CA VAL A 241 -9.87 5.30 -0.29
C VAL A 241 -10.45 4.76 -1.62
N LEU A 242 -9.78 4.98 -2.74
CA LEU A 242 -10.22 4.45 -4.04
C LEU A 242 -10.18 2.92 -4.09
N ILE A 243 -9.15 2.28 -3.51
CA ILE A 243 -9.04 0.82 -3.44
C ILE A 243 -10.20 0.21 -2.65
N VAL A 244 -10.58 0.81 -1.54
CA VAL A 244 -11.71 0.34 -0.71
C VAL A 244 -13.03 0.41 -1.46
N GLN A 245 -13.20 1.41 -2.34
CA GLN A 245 -14.41 1.60 -3.12
C GLN A 245 -14.42 0.80 -4.45
N VAL A 246 -13.39 0.00 -4.74
CA VAL A 246 -13.32 -0.81 -5.98
C VAL A 246 -14.55 -1.70 -6.20
N PRO A 247 -15.08 -2.43 -5.18
CA PRO A 247 -16.29 -3.22 -5.38
C PRO A 247 -17.50 -2.38 -5.78
N ILE A 248 -17.67 -1.22 -5.15
CA ILE A 248 -18.80 -0.31 -5.44
C ILE A 248 -18.65 0.33 -6.82
N ILE A 249 -17.45 0.75 -7.19
CA ILE A 249 -17.15 1.27 -8.54
C ILE A 249 -17.47 0.21 -9.61
N ALA A 250 -17.10 -1.04 -9.36
CA ALA A 250 -17.36 -2.14 -10.28
C ALA A 250 -18.87 -2.42 -10.41
N HIS A 251 -19.59 -2.50 -9.29
CA HIS A 251 -21.01 -2.85 -9.25
C HIS A 251 -21.89 -1.68 -9.71
N ASP A 252 -21.78 -0.50 -9.07
CA ASP A 252 -22.76 0.58 -9.25
C ASP A 252 -22.42 1.51 -10.43
N LEU A 253 -21.14 1.66 -10.76
CA LEU A 253 -20.73 2.57 -11.83
C LEU A 253 -20.49 1.86 -13.16
N LEU A 254 -19.75 0.75 -13.16
CA LEU A 254 -19.38 0.03 -14.37
C LEU A 254 -20.33 -1.11 -14.72
N VAL A 255 -21.06 -1.63 -13.73
CA VAL A 255 -21.97 -2.78 -13.87
C VAL A 255 -21.21 -4.01 -14.38
N ILE A 256 -20.06 -4.29 -13.77
CA ILE A 256 -19.25 -5.49 -14.04
C ILE A 256 -19.27 -6.43 -12.83
N PRO A 257 -19.13 -7.75 -13.06
CA PRO A 257 -19.07 -8.70 -11.94
C PRO A 257 -17.90 -8.39 -11.00
N LEU A 258 -18.13 -8.48 -9.69
CA LEU A 258 -17.16 -8.10 -8.66
C LEU A 258 -15.83 -8.86 -8.77
N ASN A 259 -15.87 -10.13 -9.15
CA ASN A 259 -14.67 -10.96 -9.35
C ASN A 259 -13.74 -10.44 -10.45
N TRP A 260 -14.25 -9.64 -11.39
CA TRP A 260 -13.46 -9.03 -12.45
C TRP A 260 -12.95 -7.63 -12.11
N ALA A 261 -13.42 -7.05 -10.99
CA ALA A 261 -13.06 -5.69 -10.59
C ALA A 261 -11.54 -5.48 -10.45
N GLY A 262 -10.83 -6.44 -9.88
CA GLY A 262 -9.37 -6.40 -9.77
C GLY A 262 -8.69 -6.32 -11.14
N LEU A 263 -9.12 -7.16 -12.07
CA LEU A 263 -8.55 -7.22 -13.42
C LEU A 263 -8.85 -5.95 -14.23
N PHE A 264 -10.09 -5.44 -14.18
CA PHE A 264 -10.50 -4.29 -14.99
C PHE A 264 -10.12 -2.93 -14.39
N LEU A 265 -9.92 -2.84 -13.08
CA LEU A 265 -9.58 -1.57 -12.41
C LEU A 265 -8.13 -1.53 -11.94
N LEU A 266 -7.61 -2.58 -11.29
CA LEU A 266 -6.30 -2.49 -10.67
C LEU A 266 -5.15 -2.87 -11.61
N VAL A 267 -5.38 -3.78 -12.56
CA VAL A 267 -4.36 -4.12 -13.57
C VAL A 267 -4.03 -2.92 -14.46
N PRO A 268 -5.00 -2.25 -15.12
CA PRO A 268 -4.68 -1.08 -15.93
C PRO A 268 -4.07 0.06 -15.11
N ALA A 269 -4.54 0.28 -13.87
CA ALA A 269 -3.91 1.25 -12.95
C ALA A 269 -2.44 0.90 -12.70
N GLY A 270 -2.14 -0.38 -12.45
CA GLY A 270 -0.79 -0.87 -12.24
C GLY A 270 0.09 -0.73 -13.48
N ILE A 271 -0.42 -1.07 -14.67
CA ILE A 271 0.29 -0.87 -15.94
C ILE A 271 0.59 0.63 -16.12
N GLY A 272 -0.39 1.50 -15.91
CA GLY A 272 -0.21 2.95 -15.95
C GLY A 272 0.84 3.45 -14.97
N ALA A 273 0.85 2.92 -13.75
CA ALA A 273 1.84 3.22 -12.73
C ALA A 273 3.27 2.85 -13.17
N VAL A 274 3.45 1.66 -13.75
CA VAL A 274 4.74 1.23 -14.30
C VAL A 274 5.17 2.13 -15.47
N LEU A 275 4.26 2.43 -16.39
CA LEU A 275 4.54 3.34 -17.50
C LEU A 275 4.93 4.75 -16.99
N GLY A 276 4.22 5.24 -15.97
CA GLY A 276 4.56 6.50 -15.30
C GLY A 276 5.95 6.46 -14.66
N ALA A 277 6.26 5.39 -13.92
CA ALA A 277 7.56 5.21 -13.28
C ALA A 277 8.72 5.19 -14.28
N LEU A 278 8.52 4.67 -15.48
CA LEU A 278 9.53 4.63 -16.55
C LEU A 278 9.65 5.92 -17.38
N ALA A 279 8.52 6.58 -17.62
CA ALA A 279 8.45 7.76 -18.49
C ALA A 279 8.81 9.06 -17.77
N LEU A 280 8.35 9.25 -16.53
CA LEU A 280 8.47 10.51 -15.81
C LEU A 280 9.92 10.92 -15.48
N PRO A 281 10.81 10.03 -15.03
CA PRO A 281 12.21 10.38 -14.83
C PRO A 281 12.87 10.88 -16.13
N LYS A 282 12.51 10.27 -17.29
CA LYS A 282 13.01 10.69 -18.60
C LYS A 282 12.51 12.09 -18.99
N LEU A 283 11.26 12.42 -18.68
CA LEU A 283 10.71 13.77 -18.91
C LEU A 283 11.39 14.81 -18.03
N ILE A 284 11.63 14.51 -16.77
CA ILE A 284 12.34 15.41 -15.84
C ILE A 284 13.80 15.59 -16.30
N ALA A 285 14.47 14.52 -16.73
CA ALA A 285 15.83 14.59 -17.27
C ALA A 285 15.92 15.42 -18.57
N ARG A 286 14.81 15.51 -19.35
CA ARG A 286 14.70 16.39 -20.53
C ARG A 286 14.41 17.86 -20.19
N GLY A 287 14.48 18.25 -18.91
CA GLY A 287 14.31 19.63 -18.47
C GLY A 287 12.89 20.04 -18.07
N TRP A 288 11.95 19.10 -17.96
CA TRP A 288 10.63 19.42 -17.44
C TRP A 288 10.70 19.74 -15.95
N ARG A 289 10.15 20.89 -15.54
CA ARG A 289 10.10 21.29 -14.14
C ARG A 289 9.21 20.35 -13.34
N LYS A 290 9.70 19.80 -12.22
CA LYS A 290 8.95 18.89 -11.32
C LYS A 290 7.58 19.46 -10.95
N LYS A 291 7.49 20.74 -10.61
CA LYS A 291 6.24 21.46 -10.33
C LYS A 291 5.24 21.35 -11.47
N LYS A 292 5.65 21.60 -12.72
CA LYS A 292 4.77 21.54 -13.90
C LYS A 292 4.26 20.11 -14.14
N VAL A 293 5.08 19.09 -13.86
CA VAL A 293 4.67 17.68 -13.94
C VAL A 293 3.59 17.38 -12.89
N ILE A 294 3.77 17.82 -11.66
CA ILE A 294 2.77 17.66 -10.58
C ILE A 294 1.46 18.36 -10.94
N GLU A 295 1.52 19.62 -11.36
CA GLU A 295 0.34 20.41 -11.71
C GLU A 295 -0.45 19.79 -12.87
N ASN A 296 0.22 19.42 -13.96
CA ASN A 296 -0.44 18.77 -15.09
C ASN A 296 -1.03 17.41 -14.67
N SER A 297 -0.36 16.66 -13.83
CA SER A 297 -0.87 15.39 -13.32
C SER A 297 -2.11 15.56 -12.46
N LEU A 298 -2.13 16.56 -11.57
CA LEU A 298 -3.31 16.91 -10.74
C LEU A 298 -4.52 17.26 -11.59
N LEU A 299 -4.32 18.12 -12.59
CA LEU A 299 -5.39 18.50 -13.53
C LEU A 299 -5.90 17.28 -14.30
N SER A 300 -4.96 16.46 -14.83
CA SER A 300 -5.32 15.25 -15.58
C SER A 300 -6.10 14.27 -14.72
N ILE A 301 -5.69 14.03 -13.46
CA ILE A 301 -6.41 13.17 -12.51
C ILE A 301 -7.85 13.67 -12.34
N GLY A 302 -8.04 14.97 -12.09
CA GLY A 302 -9.36 15.53 -11.91
C GLY A 302 -10.24 15.35 -13.16
N ILE A 303 -9.73 15.68 -14.33
CA ILE A 303 -10.47 15.53 -15.60
C ILE A 303 -10.80 14.06 -15.90
N ILE A 304 -9.83 13.16 -15.73
CA ILE A 304 -10.04 11.72 -16.00
C ILE A 304 -11.10 11.15 -15.07
N ILE A 305 -11.07 11.51 -13.77
CA ILE A 305 -12.10 11.05 -12.81
C ILE A 305 -13.48 11.60 -13.20
N LEU A 306 -13.60 12.84 -13.65
CA LEU A 306 -14.88 13.39 -14.13
C LEU A 306 -15.41 12.63 -15.36
N ILE A 307 -14.54 12.39 -16.34
CA ILE A 307 -14.89 11.61 -17.54
C ILE A 307 -15.31 10.19 -17.14
N PHE A 308 -14.54 9.55 -16.26
CA PHE A 308 -14.82 8.20 -15.76
C PHE A 308 -16.16 8.12 -15.04
N THR A 309 -16.51 9.14 -14.27
CA THR A 309 -17.72 9.17 -13.43
C THR A 309 -18.99 9.49 -14.23
N PHE A 310 -18.92 10.44 -15.15
CA PHE A 310 -20.12 10.99 -15.79
C PHE A 310 -20.29 10.60 -17.26
N LEU A 311 -19.21 10.44 -18.03
CA LEU A 311 -19.30 10.11 -19.45
C LEU A 311 -19.27 8.60 -19.70
N ILE A 312 -18.35 7.87 -19.07
CA ILE A 312 -18.16 6.44 -19.35
C ILE A 312 -19.41 5.60 -19.05
N PRO A 313 -20.17 5.82 -17.96
CA PRO A 313 -21.40 5.06 -17.71
C PRO A 313 -22.49 5.20 -18.79
N LEU A 314 -22.45 6.26 -19.57
CA LEU A 314 -23.41 6.52 -20.65
C LEU A 314 -23.09 5.74 -21.93
N LEU A 315 -21.89 5.17 -22.03
CA LEU A 315 -21.44 4.46 -23.23
C LEU A 315 -22.04 3.04 -23.32
N PRO A 316 -22.21 2.50 -24.55
CA PRO A 316 -22.51 1.09 -24.75
C PRO A 316 -21.45 0.19 -24.12
N TYR A 317 -21.82 -1.06 -23.76
CA TYR A 317 -21.01 -1.97 -22.95
C TYR A 317 -19.54 -2.10 -23.40
N TRP A 318 -19.30 -2.35 -24.69
CA TRP A 318 -17.95 -2.51 -25.24
C TRP A 318 -17.09 -1.24 -25.16
N PHE A 319 -17.69 -0.08 -25.47
CA PHE A 319 -17.02 1.20 -25.33
C PHE A 319 -16.78 1.55 -23.87
N LYS A 320 -17.72 1.22 -22.98
CA LYS A 320 -17.57 1.39 -21.54
C LYS A 320 -16.35 0.64 -21.01
N ALA A 321 -16.20 -0.64 -21.35
CA ALA A 321 -15.05 -1.45 -20.94
C ALA A 321 -13.73 -0.88 -21.46
N PHE A 322 -13.65 -0.54 -22.74
CA PHE A 322 -12.46 0.02 -23.38
C PHE A 322 -12.05 1.36 -22.79
N PHE A 323 -12.98 2.32 -22.69
CA PHE A 323 -12.67 3.65 -22.15
C PHE A 323 -12.41 3.64 -20.64
N SER A 324 -13.04 2.73 -19.89
CA SER A 324 -12.70 2.49 -18.48
C SER A 324 -11.25 2.03 -18.35
N PHE A 325 -10.83 1.06 -19.15
CA PHE A 325 -9.45 0.56 -19.14
C PHE A 325 -8.45 1.69 -19.42
N ILE A 326 -8.66 2.49 -20.46
CA ILE A 326 -7.78 3.62 -20.81
C ILE A 326 -7.77 4.68 -19.71
N SER A 327 -8.94 5.01 -19.15
CA SER A 327 -9.04 6.02 -18.07
C SER A 327 -8.29 5.58 -16.82
N VAL A 328 -8.46 4.34 -16.40
CA VAL A 328 -7.81 3.80 -15.22
C VAL A 328 -6.29 3.65 -15.42
N LEU A 329 -5.86 3.24 -16.63
CA LEU A 329 -4.45 3.23 -17.01
C LEU A 329 -3.85 4.64 -16.94
N SER A 330 -4.56 5.63 -17.49
CA SER A 330 -4.14 7.02 -17.46
C SER A 330 -4.10 7.58 -16.03
N LEU A 331 -5.04 7.18 -15.16
CA LEU A 331 -5.00 7.50 -13.73
C LEU A 331 -3.74 6.94 -13.07
N GLY A 332 -3.41 5.67 -13.29
CA GLY A 332 -2.18 5.08 -12.75
C GLY A 332 -0.93 5.86 -13.17
N LEU A 333 -0.81 6.21 -14.45
CA LEU A 333 0.30 7.00 -14.97
C LEU A 333 0.39 8.39 -14.31
N THR A 334 -0.74 9.10 -14.24
CA THR A 334 -0.79 10.46 -13.69
C THR A 334 -0.62 10.49 -12.16
N PHE A 335 -1.05 9.47 -11.42
CA PHE A 335 -0.74 9.32 -10.01
C PHE A 335 0.76 9.30 -9.75
N PHE A 336 1.51 8.55 -10.54
CA PHE A 336 2.98 8.54 -10.44
C PHE A 336 3.61 9.87 -10.85
N GLY A 337 2.92 10.66 -11.68
CA GLY A 337 3.30 12.04 -12.01
C GLY A 337 3.27 13.00 -10.83
N VAL A 338 2.54 12.67 -9.77
CA VAL A 338 2.59 13.41 -8.49
C VAL A 338 3.58 12.75 -7.51
N ILE A 339 3.54 11.43 -7.38
CA ILE A 339 4.32 10.69 -6.38
C ILE A 339 5.82 10.83 -6.63
N ILE A 340 6.31 10.55 -7.86
CA ILE A 340 7.75 10.52 -8.14
C ILE A 340 8.42 11.88 -7.93
N PRO A 341 7.93 12.98 -8.53
CA PRO A 341 8.56 14.28 -8.31
C PRO A 341 8.50 14.73 -6.84
N SER A 342 7.38 14.43 -6.14
CA SER A 342 7.22 14.78 -4.73
C SER A 342 8.18 14.00 -3.83
N GLN A 343 8.34 12.69 -4.05
CA GLN A 343 9.33 11.87 -3.33
C GLN A 343 10.76 12.31 -3.62
N THR A 344 11.07 12.59 -4.88
CA THR A 344 12.40 13.08 -5.26
C THR A 344 12.71 14.40 -4.56
N PHE A 345 11.75 15.32 -4.55
CA PHE A 345 11.90 16.61 -3.87
C PHE A 345 12.11 16.44 -2.37
N LEU A 346 11.32 15.57 -1.73
CA LEU A 346 11.48 15.24 -0.32
C LEU A 346 12.87 14.66 -0.02
N GLN A 347 13.38 13.76 -0.88
CA GLN A 347 14.70 13.17 -0.72
C GLN A 347 15.83 14.19 -0.90
N GLU A 348 15.71 15.13 -1.85
CA GLU A 348 16.70 16.17 -2.09
C GLU A 348 16.79 17.19 -0.96
N LYS A 349 15.63 17.55 -0.36
CA LYS A 349 15.57 18.57 0.70
C LYS A 349 15.78 17.99 2.11
N THR A 350 15.77 16.68 2.27
CA THR A 350 16.00 16.04 3.58
C THR A 350 17.47 15.67 3.74
N PRO A 351 18.17 16.15 4.79
CA PRO A 351 19.54 15.74 5.13
C PRO A 351 19.67 14.21 5.22
N LYS A 352 20.84 13.69 4.82
CA LYS A 352 21.06 12.22 4.73
C LYS A 352 20.79 11.49 6.05
N ASP A 353 21.18 12.08 7.16
CA ASP A 353 21.01 11.57 8.53
C ASP A 353 19.55 11.56 9.02
N LEU A 354 18.70 12.43 8.46
CA LEU A 354 17.27 12.53 8.82
C LEU A 354 16.34 11.77 7.85
N ARG A 355 16.83 11.29 6.70
CA ARG A 355 15.98 10.61 5.70
C ARG A 355 15.22 9.43 6.29
N GLY A 356 15.89 8.56 7.03
CA GLY A 356 15.23 7.40 7.66
C GLY A 356 14.09 7.81 8.62
N ARG A 357 14.30 8.87 9.41
CA ARG A 357 13.29 9.39 10.34
C ARG A 357 12.11 10.03 9.60
N VAL A 358 12.39 10.82 8.55
CA VAL A 358 11.35 11.50 7.76
C VAL A 358 10.50 10.48 7.01
N PHE A 359 11.09 9.49 6.36
CA PHE A 359 10.34 8.46 5.63
C PHE A 359 9.61 7.48 6.56
N GLY A 360 10.19 7.14 7.72
CA GLY A 360 9.50 6.35 8.75
C GLY A 360 8.25 7.07 9.27
N ASN A 361 8.38 8.36 9.59
CA ASN A 361 7.26 9.19 10.02
C ASN A 361 6.22 9.38 8.92
N PHE A 362 6.62 9.49 7.67
CA PHE A 362 5.71 9.60 6.54
C PHE A 362 4.72 8.43 6.51
N TRP A 363 5.19 7.20 6.57
CA TRP A 363 4.31 6.02 6.57
C TRP A 363 3.39 5.95 7.79
N PHE A 364 3.91 6.31 8.96
CA PHE A 364 3.09 6.40 10.19
C PHE A 364 2.00 7.47 10.07
N MET A 365 2.35 8.66 9.54
CA MET A 365 1.38 9.71 9.27
C MET A 365 0.34 9.31 8.22
N VAL A 366 0.73 8.59 7.16
CA VAL A 366 -0.20 8.05 6.16
C VAL A 366 -1.21 7.12 6.82
N THR A 367 -0.75 6.21 7.67
CA THR A 367 -1.64 5.25 8.35
C THR A 367 -2.67 5.97 9.23
N ILE A 368 -2.23 6.91 10.07
CA ILE A 368 -3.15 7.68 10.93
C ILE A 368 -4.09 8.56 10.09
N ALA A 369 -3.54 9.27 9.10
CA ALA A 369 -4.31 10.19 8.26
C ALA A 369 -5.34 9.46 7.39
N SER A 370 -5.17 8.17 7.08
CA SER A 370 -6.08 7.42 6.22
C SER A 370 -7.34 6.91 6.93
N VAL A 371 -7.30 6.71 8.26
CA VAL A 371 -8.41 6.08 9.01
C VAL A 371 -9.72 6.84 8.83
N PHE A 372 -9.72 8.13 9.12
CA PHE A 372 -10.93 8.94 9.00
C PHE A 372 -11.42 9.08 7.55
N PRO A 373 -10.59 9.46 6.56
CA PRO A 373 -11.05 9.54 5.17
C PRO A 373 -11.59 8.22 4.63
N VAL A 374 -10.97 7.10 4.97
CA VAL A 374 -11.45 5.77 4.56
C VAL A 374 -12.81 5.47 5.17
N LEU A 375 -12.99 5.70 6.47
CA LEU A 375 -14.27 5.50 7.15
C LEU A 375 -15.37 6.41 6.59
N PHE A 376 -15.07 7.70 6.47
CA PHE A 376 -16.03 8.68 5.92
C PHE A 376 -16.33 8.42 4.43
N SER A 377 -15.38 7.86 3.67
CA SER A 377 -15.63 7.52 2.27
C SER A 377 -16.76 6.52 2.13
N GLY A 378 -16.81 5.49 2.99
CA GLY A 378 -17.91 4.54 3.03
C GLY A 378 -19.25 5.21 3.31
N SER A 379 -19.31 6.07 4.33
CA SER A 379 -20.52 6.79 4.70
C SER A 379 -20.98 7.76 3.58
N ILE A 380 -20.05 8.48 2.96
CA ILE A 380 -20.38 9.39 1.84
C ILE A 380 -20.92 8.58 0.64
N VAL A 381 -20.30 7.47 0.32
CA VAL A 381 -20.73 6.62 -0.81
C VAL A 381 -22.10 6.01 -0.54
N GLU A 382 -22.37 5.60 0.70
CA GLU A 382 -23.65 4.98 1.07
C GLU A 382 -24.81 6.00 1.05
N ILE A 383 -24.56 7.24 1.49
CA ILE A 383 -25.60 8.28 1.57
C ILE A 383 -25.78 9.03 0.24
N LEU A 384 -24.67 9.39 -0.41
CA LEU A 384 -24.68 10.30 -1.59
C LEU A 384 -24.32 9.58 -2.90
N GLY A 385 -23.92 8.31 -2.82
CA GLY A 385 -23.55 7.49 -3.97
C GLY A 385 -22.11 7.71 -4.44
N ILE A 386 -21.63 6.71 -5.17
CA ILE A 386 -20.25 6.65 -5.68
C ILE A 386 -19.92 7.79 -6.65
N LYS A 387 -20.87 8.26 -7.45
CA LYS A 387 -20.67 9.36 -8.40
C LYS A 387 -20.35 10.67 -7.70
N PHE A 388 -21.08 10.99 -6.63
CA PHE A 388 -20.83 12.19 -5.84
C PHE A 388 -19.50 12.13 -5.11
N PHE A 389 -19.16 10.97 -4.59
CA PHE A 389 -17.86 10.75 -3.94
C PHE A 389 -16.68 10.97 -4.91
N LEU A 390 -16.72 10.39 -6.11
CA LEU A 390 -15.69 10.58 -7.13
C LEU A 390 -15.64 12.05 -7.63
N PHE A 391 -16.79 12.74 -7.68
CA PHE A 391 -16.84 14.18 -7.95
C PHE A 391 -16.10 14.99 -6.88
N ILE A 392 -16.24 14.64 -5.60
CA ILE A 392 -15.46 15.29 -4.52
C ILE A 392 -13.95 15.08 -4.73
N ILE A 393 -13.51 13.85 -4.99
CA ILE A 393 -12.07 13.55 -5.22
C ILE A 393 -11.54 14.36 -6.40
N SER A 394 -12.29 14.39 -7.50
CA SER A 394 -11.93 15.18 -8.68
C SER A 394 -11.82 16.67 -8.35
N SER A 395 -12.81 17.21 -7.64
CA SER A 395 -12.86 18.62 -7.25
C SER A 395 -11.69 19.00 -6.35
N VAL A 396 -11.30 18.11 -5.42
CA VAL A 396 -10.12 18.29 -4.57
C VAL A 396 -8.84 18.33 -5.41
N ALA A 397 -8.67 17.40 -6.36
CA ALA A 397 -7.50 17.37 -7.24
C ALA A 397 -7.37 18.65 -8.08
N ILE A 398 -8.49 19.11 -8.67
CA ILE A 398 -8.55 20.36 -9.46
C ILE A 398 -8.31 21.58 -8.57
N SER A 399 -8.86 21.61 -7.36
CA SER A 399 -8.65 22.70 -6.41
C SER A 399 -7.18 22.82 -6.00
N ILE A 400 -6.51 21.69 -5.72
CA ILE A 400 -5.07 21.67 -5.42
C ILE A 400 -4.27 22.19 -6.62
N TYR A 401 -4.64 21.81 -7.86
CA TYR A 401 -4.03 22.34 -9.07
C TYR A 401 -4.17 23.87 -9.17
N ILE A 402 -5.39 24.40 -8.97
CA ILE A 402 -5.65 25.85 -9.05
C ILE A 402 -4.86 26.61 -7.97
N ILE A 403 -4.86 26.10 -6.73
CA ILE A 403 -4.11 26.68 -5.61
C ILE A 403 -2.61 26.64 -5.90
N SER A 404 -2.08 25.52 -6.38
CA SER A 404 -0.67 25.40 -6.76
C SER A 404 -0.29 26.39 -7.83
N ARG A 405 -1.12 26.61 -8.83
CA ARG A 405 -0.86 27.56 -9.92
C ARG A 405 -0.94 29.02 -9.45
N LYS A 406 -1.91 29.36 -8.60
CA LYS A 406 -2.12 30.73 -8.12
C LYS A 406 -1.10 31.17 -7.07
N PHE A 407 -0.69 30.25 -6.18
CA PHE A 407 0.21 30.50 -5.06
C PHE A 407 1.58 29.78 -5.21
N GLY A 408 1.89 29.34 -6.39
CA GLY A 408 2.86 28.33 -6.68
C GLY A 408 4.32 28.59 -6.29
N ASP A 409 4.75 29.82 -6.19
CA ASP A 409 6.12 30.15 -5.76
C ASP A 409 6.30 30.00 -4.24
N ARG A 410 5.20 29.96 -3.48
CA ARG A 410 5.18 29.68 -2.04
C ARG A 410 4.94 28.21 -1.72
N PHE A 411 4.31 27.44 -2.63
CA PHE A 411 3.86 26.08 -2.40
C PHE A 411 4.86 25.00 -2.85
N LEU A 412 5.53 25.20 -3.97
CA LEU A 412 6.46 24.25 -4.58
C LEU A 412 7.75 24.95 -5.04
N ALA A 413 8.19 26.00 -4.31
CA ALA A 413 9.42 26.70 -4.59
C ALA A 413 10.63 25.74 -4.40
N GLY A 414 11.15 25.25 -5.49
CA GLY A 414 12.38 24.51 -5.61
C GLY A 414 13.27 25.11 -6.66
#